data_f98399072654cb96ec4c4e1902c5229b
#
_entry.id   f98399072654cb96ec4c4e1902c5229b
#
_cell.length_a   1.000
_cell.length_b   1.000
_cell.length_c   1.000
_cell.angle_alpha   90.00
_cell.angle_beta   90.00
_cell.angle_gamma   90.00
#
_symmetry.space_group_name_H-M   'P 1'
#
loop_
_entity.id
_entity.type
_entity.pdbx_description
1 polymer ?
#
loop_
_entity_poly.entity_id
_entity_poly.type
_entity_poly.pdbx_seq_one_letter_code
_entity_poly.pdbx_strand_id
1 'polypeptide(L)'
;LGNEEAKGFFLDDDSAKELSRKILAQLLPDLDIDKKVSQLNPGEMQIVEIAKAVSQNPQLLILDEPTAALEQAQVRNLFSYMRTLAKEGVAMIFTSHRLWEVMEICDDVTIFRNGENVASIDFEKEEKDPEKIIGYITGDVQKKKVEGKREKVTGEIVLNVKNLNYGRSLKNISFDLKKGEIL
;
A
#
# COMPACT_ATOMS: atom_id res chain seq x y z
N LEU A 1 18.40 -2.25 -14.16
CA LEU A 1 19.54 -1.42 -14.54
C LEU A 1 20.62 -1.52 -13.46
N GLY A 2 21.82 -1.97 -13.83
CA GLY A 2 23.00 -2.03 -12.96
C GLY A 2 23.27 -3.39 -12.29
N ASN A 3 22.49 -4.44 -12.57
CA ASN A 3 22.69 -5.81 -12.10
C ASN A 3 22.46 -6.82 -13.24
N GLU A 4 22.78 -6.43 -14.47
CA GLU A 4 22.63 -7.31 -15.59
C GLU A 4 23.71 -8.40 -15.53
N GLU A 5 23.29 -9.68 -15.57
CA GLU A 5 24.20 -10.79 -15.74
C GLU A 5 24.80 -10.76 -17.16
N ALA A 6 26.12 -10.92 -17.23
CA ALA A 6 26.83 -10.92 -18.51
C ALA A 6 27.27 -12.35 -18.87
N LYS A 7 26.89 -12.81 -20.05
CA LYS A 7 27.49 -13.99 -20.69
C LYS A 7 28.65 -13.54 -21.60
N GLY A 8 29.84 -13.42 -20.99
CA GLY A 8 31.03 -12.90 -21.67
C GLY A 8 30.95 -11.38 -21.90
N PHE A 9 30.97 -10.92 -23.16
CA PHE A 9 30.88 -9.52 -23.54
C PHE A 9 29.44 -9.01 -23.78
N PHE A 10 28.43 -9.89 -23.67
CA PHE A 10 27.04 -9.56 -23.96
C PHE A 10 26.19 -9.66 -22.69
N LEU A 11 25.20 -8.77 -22.56
CA LEU A 11 24.18 -8.83 -21.52
C LEU A 11 23.27 -10.04 -21.75
N ASP A 12 22.88 -10.74 -20.69
CA ASP A 12 21.91 -11.84 -20.76
C ASP A 12 20.48 -11.29 -20.59
N ASP A 13 19.98 -10.65 -21.64
CA ASP A 13 18.65 -10.06 -21.66
C ASP A 13 17.52 -11.09 -21.43
N ASP A 14 17.70 -12.33 -21.87
CA ASP A 14 16.67 -13.37 -21.75
C ASP A 14 16.50 -13.82 -20.28
N SER A 15 17.61 -14.04 -19.56
CA SER A 15 17.57 -14.36 -18.14
C SER A 15 16.99 -13.22 -17.30
N ALA A 16 17.35 -11.97 -17.62
CA ALA A 16 16.82 -10.79 -16.96
C ALA A 16 15.30 -10.66 -17.19
N LYS A 17 14.83 -10.88 -18.42
CA LYS A 17 13.40 -10.88 -18.77
C LYS A 17 12.63 -11.99 -18.07
N GLU A 18 13.18 -13.20 -17.98
CA GLU A 18 12.54 -14.30 -17.30
C GLU A 18 12.36 -14.05 -15.81
N LEU A 19 13.41 -13.56 -15.12
CA LEU A 19 13.35 -13.17 -13.74
C LEU A 19 12.31 -12.05 -13.50
N SER A 20 12.31 -11.03 -14.37
CA SER A 20 11.35 -9.93 -14.31
C SER A 20 9.91 -10.43 -14.46
N ARG A 21 9.65 -11.33 -15.43
CA ARG A 21 8.33 -11.95 -15.61
C ARG A 21 7.88 -12.71 -14.37
N LYS A 22 8.77 -13.49 -13.76
CA LYS A 22 8.46 -14.31 -12.58
C LYS A 22 8.04 -13.45 -11.38
N ILE A 23 8.74 -12.33 -11.15
CA ILE A 23 8.44 -11.43 -10.04
C ILE A 23 7.18 -10.62 -10.34
N LEU A 24 7.10 -10.00 -11.52
CA LEU A 24 5.99 -9.14 -11.90
C LEU A 24 4.67 -9.92 -12.08
N ALA A 25 4.71 -11.19 -12.48
CA ALA A 25 3.53 -12.04 -12.53
C ALA A 25 2.82 -12.18 -11.17
N GLN A 26 3.54 -12.03 -10.07
CA GLN A 26 2.96 -12.07 -8.72
C GLN A 26 2.52 -10.69 -8.22
N LEU A 27 3.25 -9.64 -8.59
CA LEU A 27 2.99 -8.27 -8.12
C LEU A 27 2.01 -7.52 -9.00
N LEU A 28 2.16 -7.64 -10.33
CA LEU A 28 1.40 -6.90 -11.33
C LEU A 28 1.23 -7.75 -12.61
N PRO A 29 0.37 -8.78 -12.59
CA PRO A 29 0.26 -9.79 -13.65
C PRO A 29 -0.12 -9.21 -15.02
N ASP A 30 -0.81 -8.08 -15.05
CA ASP A 30 -1.27 -7.44 -16.29
C ASP A 30 -0.25 -6.47 -16.89
N LEU A 31 0.95 -6.32 -16.29
CA LEU A 31 1.96 -5.42 -16.81
C LEU A 31 2.69 -6.04 -18.00
N ASP A 32 2.68 -5.33 -19.13
CA ASP A 32 3.57 -5.63 -20.26
C ASP A 32 5.01 -5.27 -19.88
N ILE A 33 5.88 -6.28 -19.78
CA ILE A 33 7.28 -6.11 -19.39
C ILE A 33 8.14 -5.39 -20.43
N ASP A 34 7.71 -5.32 -21.67
CA ASP A 34 8.40 -4.61 -22.76
C ASP A 34 7.98 -3.12 -22.81
N LYS A 35 7.01 -2.70 -21.96
CA LYS A 35 6.56 -1.32 -21.82
C LYS A 35 7.70 -0.42 -21.28
N LYS A 36 7.89 0.74 -21.90
CA LYS A 36 8.90 1.69 -21.42
C LYS A 36 8.49 2.29 -20.06
N VAL A 37 9.45 2.49 -19.17
CA VAL A 37 9.21 3.09 -17.83
C VAL A 37 8.48 4.44 -17.93
N SER A 38 8.77 5.25 -18.95
CA SER A 38 8.09 6.53 -19.20
C SER A 38 6.59 6.41 -19.52
N GLN A 39 6.10 5.22 -19.77
CA GLN A 39 4.70 4.93 -20.08
C GLN A 39 3.96 4.29 -18.87
N LEU A 40 4.69 4.02 -17.78
CA LEU A 40 4.13 3.48 -16.56
C LEU A 40 3.40 4.56 -15.78
N ASN A 41 2.30 4.18 -15.13
CA ASN A 41 1.68 5.03 -14.13
C ASN A 41 2.47 4.97 -12.79
N PRO A 42 2.23 5.87 -11.83
CA PRO A 42 2.97 5.90 -10.57
C PRO A 42 2.93 4.58 -9.77
N GLY A 43 1.79 3.88 -9.76
CA GLY A 43 1.66 2.59 -9.10
C GLY A 43 2.47 1.49 -9.79
N GLU A 44 2.44 1.44 -11.13
CA GLU A 44 3.27 0.51 -11.92
C GLU A 44 4.77 0.78 -11.68
N MET A 45 5.20 2.06 -11.62
CA MET A 45 6.59 2.42 -11.32
C MET A 45 7.01 1.93 -9.93
N GLN A 46 6.16 2.13 -8.91
CA GLN A 46 6.41 1.69 -7.55
C GLN A 46 6.61 0.16 -7.48
N ILE A 47 5.75 -0.59 -8.17
CA ILE A 47 5.87 -2.06 -8.23
C ILE A 47 7.16 -2.49 -8.95
N VAL A 48 7.55 -1.81 -10.02
CA VAL A 48 8.81 -2.10 -10.73
C VAL A 48 10.02 -1.83 -9.84
N GLU A 49 10.02 -0.77 -9.03
CA GLU A 49 11.08 -0.50 -8.05
C GLU A 49 11.19 -1.61 -6.99
N ILE A 50 10.06 -2.05 -6.46
CA ILE A 50 10.02 -3.18 -5.50
C ILE A 50 10.53 -4.46 -6.17
N ALA A 51 10.07 -4.76 -7.38
CA ALA A 51 10.51 -5.93 -8.14
C ALA A 51 12.03 -5.92 -8.37
N LYS A 52 12.58 -4.75 -8.69
CA LYS A 52 14.03 -4.55 -8.84
C LYS A 52 14.78 -4.81 -7.52
N ALA A 53 14.30 -4.32 -6.39
CA ALA A 53 14.93 -4.56 -5.10
C ALA A 53 14.92 -6.06 -4.74
N VAL A 54 13.79 -6.73 -4.96
CA VAL A 54 13.64 -8.17 -4.69
C VAL A 54 14.49 -9.03 -5.62
N SER A 55 14.68 -8.63 -6.88
CA SER A 55 15.50 -9.40 -7.84
C SER A 55 16.97 -9.56 -7.41
N GLN A 56 17.42 -8.78 -6.44
CA GLN A 56 18.77 -8.86 -5.87
C GLN A 56 18.90 -9.91 -4.74
N ASN A 57 17.86 -10.70 -4.47
CA ASN A 57 17.81 -11.68 -3.39
C ASN A 57 18.24 -11.10 -2.03
N PRO A 58 17.61 -9.99 -1.56
CA PRO A 58 18.01 -9.33 -0.34
C PRO A 58 17.72 -10.21 0.89
N GLN A 59 18.57 -10.13 1.90
CA GLN A 59 18.28 -10.68 3.23
C GLN A 59 17.39 -9.73 4.06
N LEU A 60 17.45 -8.44 3.77
CA LEU A 60 16.65 -7.39 4.38
C LEU A 60 16.09 -6.48 3.30
N LEU A 61 14.76 -6.27 3.32
CA LEU A 61 14.07 -5.36 2.42
C LEU A 61 13.44 -4.21 3.24
N ILE A 62 13.76 -2.98 2.88
CA ILE A 62 13.17 -1.80 3.50
C ILE A 62 12.17 -1.17 2.53
N LEU A 63 10.92 -1.08 2.94
CA LEU A 63 9.79 -0.58 2.15
C LEU A 63 9.23 0.67 2.85
N ASP A 64 9.58 1.83 2.31
CA ASP A 64 9.11 3.11 2.83
C ASP A 64 7.87 3.57 2.04
N GLU A 65 6.70 3.60 2.72
CA GLU A 65 5.41 3.97 2.14
C GLU A 65 5.09 3.26 0.79
N PRO A 66 5.34 1.95 0.63
CA PRO A 66 5.32 1.30 -0.69
C PRO A 66 3.93 1.24 -1.34
N THR A 67 2.88 1.55 -0.59
CA THR A 67 1.48 1.46 -1.01
C THR A 67 0.87 2.81 -1.40
N ALA A 68 1.61 3.91 -1.25
CA ALA A 68 1.07 5.27 -1.41
C ALA A 68 0.45 5.52 -2.80
N ALA A 69 1.06 4.97 -3.86
CA ALA A 69 0.60 5.11 -5.24
C ALA A 69 -0.20 3.90 -5.76
N LEU A 70 -0.40 2.86 -4.93
CA LEU A 70 -1.01 1.61 -5.34
C LEU A 70 -2.53 1.62 -5.21
N GLU A 71 -3.21 0.98 -6.15
CA GLU A 71 -4.61 0.62 -6.04
C GLU A 71 -4.80 -0.55 -5.07
N GLN A 72 -6.00 -0.70 -4.53
CA GLN A 72 -6.29 -1.71 -3.51
C GLN A 72 -5.99 -3.15 -3.96
N ALA A 73 -6.18 -3.47 -5.25
CA ALA A 73 -5.83 -4.79 -5.80
C ALA A 73 -4.30 -5.01 -5.80
N GLN A 74 -3.54 -3.98 -6.15
CA GLN A 74 -2.07 -4.01 -6.16
C GLN A 74 -1.50 -4.13 -4.74
N VAL A 75 -2.11 -3.45 -3.75
CA VAL A 75 -1.73 -3.61 -2.33
C VAL A 75 -1.90 -5.05 -1.87
N ARG A 76 -3.02 -5.70 -2.22
CA ARG A 76 -3.24 -7.11 -1.87
C ARG A 76 -2.19 -8.04 -2.50
N ASN A 77 -1.83 -7.80 -3.77
CA ASN A 77 -0.79 -8.57 -4.44
C ASN A 77 0.57 -8.38 -3.76
N LEU A 78 0.91 -7.13 -3.44
CA LEU A 78 2.14 -6.81 -2.72
C LEU A 78 2.21 -7.54 -1.37
N PHE A 79 1.16 -7.49 -0.56
CA PHE A 79 1.11 -8.17 0.73
C PHE A 79 1.20 -9.69 0.61
N SER A 80 0.54 -10.27 -0.39
CA SER A 80 0.68 -11.70 -0.69
C SER A 80 2.12 -12.06 -1.02
N TYR A 81 2.77 -11.23 -1.83
CA TYR A 81 4.17 -11.44 -2.21
C TYR A 81 5.13 -11.25 -1.03
N MET A 82 4.92 -10.23 -0.19
CA MET A 82 5.69 -10.02 1.04
C MET A 82 5.60 -11.24 1.97
N ARG A 83 4.41 -11.83 2.14
CA ARG A 83 4.23 -13.06 2.93
C ARG A 83 5.01 -14.25 2.33
N THR A 84 5.16 -14.30 1.02
CA THR A 84 5.98 -15.33 0.35
C THR A 84 7.45 -15.10 0.65
N LEU A 85 7.95 -13.88 0.51
CA LEU A 85 9.33 -13.52 0.83
C LEU A 85 9.68 -13.79 2.32
N ALA A 86 8.76 -13.48 3.23
CA ALA A 86 8.93 -13.76 4.66
C ALA A 86 9.11 -15.27 4.92
N LYS A 87 8.34 -16.14 4.24
CA LYS A 87 8.51 -17.61 4.32
C LYS A 87 9.83 -18.08 3.74
N GLU A 88 10.39 -17.35 2.80
CA GLU A 88 11.71 -17.60 2.22
C GLU A 88 12.86 -17.06 3.10
N GLY A 89 12.52 -16.41 4.22
CA GLY A 89 13.49 -15.92 5.21
C GLY A 89 13.95 -14.47 5.00
N VAL A 90 13.31 -13.71 4.14
CA VAL A 90 13.62 -12.28 3.94
C VAL A 90 13.05 -11.48 5.10
N ALA A 91 13.90 -10.76 5.84
CA ALA A 91 13.46 -9.81 6.85
C ALA A 91 12.96 -8.53 6.16
N MET A 92 11.89 -7.92 6.69
CA MET A 92 11.33 -6.72 6.09
C MET A 92 11.07 -5.61 7.12
N ILE A 93 11.41 -4.36 6.76
CA ILE A 93 10.97 -3.16 7.47
C ILE A 93 9.94 -2.48 6.56
N PHE A 94 8.73 -2.31 7.08
CA PHE A 94 7.61 -1.72 6.36
C PHE A 94 7.15 -0.46 7.09
N THR A 95 7.12 0.69 6.40
CA THR A 95 6.55 1.91 6.95
C THR A 95 5.23 2.24 6.24
N SER A 96 4.23 2.71 6.96
CA SER A 96 2.98 3.20 6.41
C SER A 96 2.31 4.17 7.39
N HIS A 97 1.61 5.16 6.84
CA HIS A 97 0.70 6.01 7.61
C HIS A 97 -0.73 5.41 7.67
N ARG A 98 -0.97 4.29 6.99
CA ARG A 98 -2.26 3.59 6.97
C ARG A 98 -2.24 2.45 7.99
N LEU A 99 -2.81 2.69 9.15
CA LEU A 99 -2.77 1.74 10.26
C LEU A 99 -3.27 0.34 9.88
N TRP A 100 -4.30 0.22 9.03
CA TRP A 100 -4.84 -1.06 8.61
C TRP A 100 -3.80 -1.92 7.85
N GLU A 101 -2.88 -1.29 7.10
CA GLU A 101 -1.80 -1.99 6.41
C GLU A 101 -0.83 -2.61 7.40
N VAL A 102 -0.40 -1.83 8.41
CA VAL A 102 0.47 -2.30 9.48
C VAL A 102 -0.18 -3.47 10.24
N MET A 103 -1.47 -3.32 10.57
CA MET A 103 -2.24 -4.36 11.26
C MET A 103 -2.38 -5.64 10.45
N GLU A 104 -2.41 -5.54 9.12
CA GLU A 104 -2.56 -6.71 8.24
C GLU A 104 -1.25 -7.46 8.00
N ILE A 105 -0.15 -6.72 7.75
CA ILE A 105 1.07 -7.35 7.22
C ILE A 105 2.18 -7.53 8.25
N CYS A 106 2.26 -6.69 9.31
CA CYS A 106 3.37 -6.70 10.25
C CYS A 106 3.16 -7.71 11.38
N ASP A 107 4.27 -8.29 11.85
CA ASP A 107 4.34 -9.14 13.04
C ASP A 107 4.60 -8.29 14.29
N ASP A 108 5.38 -7.20 14.14
CA ASP A 108 5.71 -6.22 15.17
C ASP A 108 5.46 -4.81 14.67
N VAL A 109 5.16 -3.88 15.57
CA VAL A 109 5.11 -2.46 15.25
C VAL A 109 5.92 -1.63 16.24
N THR A 110 6.75 -0.74 15.71
CA THR A 110 7.46 0.28 16.48
C THR A 110 6.93 1.65 16.10
N ILE A 111 6.50 2.42 17.10
CA ILE A 111 5.85 3.72 16.91
C ILE A 111 6.84 4.83 17.27
N PHE A 112 7.12 5.69 16.28
CA PHE A 112 7.92 6.88 16.47
C PHE A 112 7.03 8.13 16.54
N ARG A 113 7.34 9.01 17.47
CA ARG A 113 6.71 10.33 17.61
C ARG A 113 7.75 11.36 18.00
N ASN A 114 7.84 12.45 17.25
CA ASN A 114 8.83 13.52 17.44
C ASN A 114 10.29 13.02 17.49
N GLY A 115 10.60 11.97 16.71
CA GLY A 115 11.95 11.39 16.67
C GLY A 115 12.26 10.40 17.80
N GLU A 116 11.32 10.13 18.70
CA GLU A 116 11.49 9.19 19.81
C GLU A 116 10.65 7.93 19.61
N ASN A 117 11.17 6.77 20.00
CA ASN A 117 10.42 5.53 20.08
C ASN A 117 9.48 5.62 21.30
N VAL A 118 8.17 5.68 21.06
CA VAL A 118 7.16 5.80 22.12
C VAL A 118 6.53 4.48 22.50
N ALA A 119 6.56 3.48 21.61
CA ALA A 119 6.10 2.12 21.90
C ALA A 119 6.65 1.12 20.87
N SER A 120 6.81 -0.13 21.32
CA SER A 120 7.02 -1.29 20.46
C SER A 120 6.06 -2.39 20.89
N ILE A 121 5.30 -2.94 19.96
CA ILE A 121 4.23 -3.91 20.22
C ILE A 121 4.50 -5.13 19.34
N ASP A 122 4.58 -6.29 19.99
CA ASP A 122 4.73 -7.60 19.35
C ASP A 122 3.33 -8.20 19.20
N PHE A 123 2.87 -8.37 17.96
CA PHE A 123 1.54 -8.88 17.66
C PHE A 123 1.37 -10.39 17.87
N GLU A 124 2.44 -11.11 18.14
CA GLU A 124 2.35 -12.51 18.58
C GLU A 124 1.99 -12.61 20.08
N LYS A 125 2.39 -11.60 20.87
CA LYS A 125 2.18 -11.57 22.34
C LYS A 125 1.02 -10.70 22.77
N GLU A 126 0.64 -9.71 21.96
CA GLU A 126 -0.39 -8.74 22.28
C GLU A 126 -1.46 -8.71 21.19
N GLU A 127 -2.70 -8.46 21.60
CA GLU A 127 -3.82 -8.30 20.66
C GLU A 127 -3.59 -7.07 19.76
N LYS A 128 -3.90 -7.22 18.47
CA LYS A 128 -3.88 -6.14 17.49
C LYS A 128 -5.00 -5.13 17.80
N ASP A 129 -4.70 -4.12 18.64
CA ASP A 129 -5.63 -3.07 19.04
C ASP A 129 -5.31 -1.74 18.32
N PRO A 130 -6.10 -1.34 17.31
CA PRO A 130 -5.91 -0.09 16.60
C PRO A 130 -6.01 1.14 17.49
N GLU A 131 -6.90 1.15 18.50
CA GLU A 131 -7.10 2.29 19.39
C GLU A 131 -5.85 2.52 20.27
N LYS A 132 -5.23 1.45 20.72
CA LYS A 132 -3.97 1.49 21.47
C LYS A 132 -2.85 2.12 20.64
N ILE A 133 -2.70 1.70 19.38
CA ILE A 133 -1.68 2.23 18.47
C ILE A 133 -1.93 3.72 18.20
N ILE A 134 -3.18 4.11 17.91
CA ILE A 134 -3.58 5.50 17.70
C ILE A 134 -3.26 6.32 18.96
N GLY A 135 -3.53 5.81 20.17
CA GLY A 135 -3.21 6.46 21.42
C GLY A 135 -1.71 6.79 21.56
N TYR A 136 -0.83 5.87 21.17
CA TYR A 136 0.61 6.13 21.15
C TYR A 136 1.02 7.18 20.11
N ILE A 137 0.44 7.12 18.91
CA ILE A 137 0.72 8.07 17.82
C ILE A 137 0.30 9.49 18.22
N THR A 138 -0.92 9.66 18.76
CA THR A 138 -1.47 10.97 19.12
C THR A 138 -0.95 11.50 20.45
N GLY A 139 -0.50 10.62 21.34
CA GLY A 139 -0.14 10.98 22.71
C GLY A 139 -1.34 11.02 23.67
N ASP A 140 -2.53 10.69 23.21
CA ASP A 140 -3.76 10.63 23.99
C ASP A 140 -4.00 9.18 24.46
N VAL A 141 -3.38 8.80 25.58
CA VAL A 141 -3.58 7.48 26.19
C VAL A 141 -4.97 7.37 26.84
N GLN A 142 -5.75 8.45 26.89
CA GLN A 142 -7.09 8.47 27.46
C GLN A 142 -8.16 8.40 26.36
N LYS A 143 -8.91 7.32 26.38
CA LYS A 143 -10.11 7.07 25.56
C LYS A 143 -11.08 8.27 25.62
N LYS A 144 -10.97 9.19 24.68
CA LYS A 144 -12.15 9.97 24.30
C LYS A 144 -12.80 9.23 23.13
N LYS A 145 -13.80 8.40 23.44
CA LYS A 145 -14.83 8.07 22.47
C LYS A 145 -15.36 9.41 21.97
N VAL A 146 -14.97 9.77 20.75
CA VAL A 146 -15.68 10.80 20.00
C VAL A 146 -16.99 10.14 19.58
N GLU A 147 -17.95 10.06 20.51
CA GLU A 147 -19.35 9.82 20.19
C GLU A 147 -19.90 11.10 19.53
N GLY A 148 -19.40 11.38 18.34
CA GLY A 148 -20.07 12.29 17.44
C GLY A 148 -21.31 11.57 16.90
N LYS A 149 -22.44 11.66 17.61
CA LYS A 149 -23.74 11.46 16.96
C LYS A 149 -23.78 12.44 15.79
N ARG A 150 -23.55 11.95 14.57
CA ARG A 150 -23.85 12.73 13.39
C ARG A 150 -25.35 12.97 13.41
N GLU A 151 -25.76 14.19 13.75
CA GLU A 151 -27.14 14.62 13.55
C GLU A 151 -27.44 14.45 12.07
N LYS A 152 -28.55 13.75 11.76
CA LYS A 152 -29.00 13.60 10.38
C LYS A 152 -29.26 15.00 9.85
N VAL A 153 -28.47 15.41 8.86
CA VAL A 153 -28.68 16.69 8.15
C VAL A 153 -30.05 16.61 7.48
N THR A 154 -30.99 17.40 7.96
CA THR A 154 -32.37 17.50 7.44
C THR A 154 -32.55 18.70 6.49
N GLY A 155 -31.44 19.22 5.96
CA GLY A 155 -31.42 20.41 5.12
C GLY A 155 -32.04 20.23 3.73
N GLU A 156 -32.32 21.34 3.07
CA GLU A 156 -32.72 21.43 1.67
C GLU A 156 -31.66 20.81 0.75
N ILE A 157 -32.09 20.09 -0.28
CA ILE A 157 -31.19 19.54 -1.30
C ILE A 157 -30.61 20.70 -2.12
N VAL A 158 -29.30 20.90 -2.05
CA VAL A 158 -28.58 21.94 -2.80
C VAL A 158 -27.95 21.42 -4.08
N LEU A 159 -27.73 20.09 -4.18
CA LEU A 159 -27.26 19.43 -5.39
C LEU A 159 -27.95 18.08 -5.55
N ASN A 160 -28.61 17.89 -6.67
CA ASN A 160 -29.18 16.63 -7.08
C ASN A 160 -28.51 16.17 -8.36
N VAL A 161 -27.82 15.05 -8.30
CA VAL A 161 -27.15 14.41 -9.45
C VAL A 161 -27.92 13.16 -9.81
N LYS A 162 -28.33 13.05 -11.09
CA LYS A 162 -29.07 11.89 -11.59
C LYS A 162 -28.39 11.33 -12.84
N ASN A 163 -28.12 10.02 -12.81
CA ASN A 163 -27.62 9.26 -13.95
C ASN A 163 -26.38 9.89 -14.61
N LEU A 164 -25.46 10.45 -13.81
CA LEU A 164 -24.22 11.02 -14.33
C LEU A 164 -23.37 9.92 -14.98
N ASN A 165 -22.99 10.18 -16.22
CA ASN A 165 -22.07 9.32 -16.95
C ASN A 165 -20.94 10.18 -17.50
N TYR A 166 -19.69 9.72 -17.33
CA TYR A 166 -18.51 10.39 -17.86
C TYR A 166 -17.45 9.38 -18.28
N GLY A 167 -17.10 9.39 -19.56
CA GLY A 167 -16.11 8.49 -20.14
C GLY A 167 -16.48 7.02 -19.93
N ARG A 168 -15.47 6.19 -19.61
CA ARG A 168 -15.65 4.77 -19.30
C ARG A 168 -15.76 4.50 -17.78
N SER A 169 -15.36 5.46 -16.95
CA SER A 169 -15.16 5.30 -15.51
C SER A 169 -16.39 5.58 -14.66
N LEU A 170 -17.21 6.56 -15.04
CA LEU A 170 -18.42 6.90 -14.29
C LEU A 170 -19.65 6.47 -15.07
N LYS A 171 -20.47 5.61 -14.48
CA LYS A 171 -21.72 5.11 -15.08
C LYS A 171 -22.84 5.15 -14.07
N ASN A 172 -23.92 5.82 -14.44
CA ASN A 172 -25.20 5.84 -13.69
C ASN A 172 -25.03 6.28 -12.22
N ILE A 173 -24.20 7.30 -11.96
CA ILE A 173 -23.98 7.83 -10.62
C ILE A 173 -25.14 8.78 -10.28
N SER A 174 -25.78 8.53 -9.14
CA SER A 174 -26.86 9.37 -8.63
C SER A 174 -26.69 9.60 -7.14
N PHE A 175 -26.82 10.85 -6.69
CA PHE A 175 -26.78 11.22 -5.28
C PHE A 175 -27.41 12.59 -5.04
N ASP A 176 -27.79 12.84 -3.80
CA ASP A 176 -28.27 14.14 -3.32
C ASP A 176 -27.30 14.68 -2.28
N LEU A 177 -27.03 15.97 -2.32
CA LEU A 177 -26.29 16.68 -1.29
C LEU A 177 -27.18 17.74 -0.66
N LYS A 178 -27.29 17.74 0.66
CA LYS A 178 -28.10 18.69 1.41
C LYS A 178 -27.26 19.85 1.95
N LYS A 179 -27.90 20.97 2.20
CA LYS A 179 -27.26 22.13 2.81
C LYS A 179 -26.67 21.77 4.18
N GLY A 180 -25.34 22.01 4.36
CA GLY A 180 -24.62 21.67 5.58
C GLY A 180 -24.15 20.21 5.65
N GLU A 181 -24.38 19.40 4.61
CA GLU A 181 -23.90 18.04 4.50
C GLU A 181 -22.50 18.00 3.85
N ILE A 182 -21.68 17.08 4.32
CA ILE A 182 -20.41 16.68 3.68
C ILE A 182 -20.61 15.25 3.20
N LEU A 183 -20.53 15.02 1.87
CA LEU A 183 -20.74 13.73 1.22
C LEU A 183 -19.39 13.01 0.96
#